data_99ef2315c61bf12321b4272de938db5f
#
_entry.id   99ef2315c61bf12321b4272de938db5f
#
_cell.length_a   1.000
_cell.length_b   1.000
_cell.length_c   1.000
_cell.angle_alpha   90.00
_cell.angle_beta   90.00
_cell.angle_gamma   90.00
#
_symmetry.space_group_name_H-M   'P 1'
#
loop_
_entity.id
_entity.type
_entity.pdbx_description
1 polymer ?
#
loop_
_entity_poly.entity_id
_entity_poly.type
_entity_poly.pdbx_seq_one_letter_code
_entity_poly.pdbx_strand_id
1 'polypeptide(L)'
;RMQIGVMFGNPETTPGGKALKFYTSVRLDIRRIAQIKKGDEIMGGRVRVKVVKNKVAAPFKQTEFDLMYNEGISREGEIIALGEKMGIISKSGASYKYGDLPIGRGYDATRQFLKAKENKKLTEEILKQIRKKLLENNGSIVPVSEKATNEPDEAPEE
;
A
#
# COMPACT_ATOMS: atom_id res chain seq x y z
N ARG A 1 -20.45 10.58 -4.15
CA ARG A 1 -21.86 10.85 -3.83
C ARG A 1 -22.46 9.61 -3.16
N MET A 2 -23.21 9.79 -2.11
CA MET A 2 -23.94 8.71 -1.43
C MET A 2 -25.28 8.48 -2.10
N GLN A 3 -25.66 7.23 -2.32
CA GLN A 3 -26.97 6.83 -2.83
C GLN A 3 -27.92 6.66 -1.64
N ILE A 4 -29.08 7.31 -1.68
CA ILE A 4 -30.09 7.25 -0.61
C ILE A 4 -30.94 5.98 -0.81
N GLY A 5 -31.21 5.23 0.27
CA GLY A 5 -32.08 4.04 0.24
C GLY A 5 -31.37 2.71 -0.01
N VAL A 6 -30.04 2.66 -0.03
CA VAL A 6 -29.29 1.40 -0.08
C VAL A 6 -29.23 0.81 1.32
N MET A 7 -30.03 -0.22 1.61
CA MET A 7 -30.01 -0.94 2.90
C MET A 7 -28.85 -1.93 3.02
N PHE A 8 -28.35 -2.44 1.89
CA PHE A 8 -27.22 -3.39 1.82
C PHE A 8 -26.27 -2.99 0.69
N GLY A 9 -24.95 -3.19 0.87
CA GLY A 9 -23.92 -2.86 -0.10
C GLY A 9 -23.29 -1.47 0.10
N ASN A 10 -22.41 -1.07 -0.83
CA ASN A 10 -21.70 0.20 -0.75
C ASN A 10 -22.55 1.34 -1.34
N PRO A 11 -23.00 2.32 -0.51
CA PRO A 11 -23.83 3.43 -0.97
C PRO A 11 -23.06 4.45 -1.82
N GLU A 12 -21.75 4.31 -1.97
CA GLU A 12 -20.92 5.24 -2.74
C GLU A 12 -21.14 5.05 -4.25
N THR A 13 -21.53 6.13 -4.93
CA THR A 13 -21.67 6.14 -6.39
C THR A 13 -20.97 7.34 -7.02
N THR A 14 -20.48 7.17 -8.25
CA THR A 14 -19.89 8.27 -9.02
C THR A 14 -20.95 9.24 -9.48
N PRO A 15 -20.67 10.57 -9.52
CA PRO A 15 -21.55 11.51 -10.21
C PRO A 15 -21.60 11.17 -11.72
N GLY A 16 -22.77 11.38 -12.36
CA GLY A 16 -22.93 11.09 -13.81
C GLY A 16 -23.53 9.70 -14.12
N GLY A 17 -24.01 8.96 -13.08
CA GLY A 17 -24.74 7.70 -13.28
C GLY A 17 -23.87 6.49 -13.62
N LYS A 18 -24.49 5.46 -14.20
CA LYS A 18 -23.83 4.17 -14.47
C LYS A 18 -22.89 4.19 -15.69
N ALA A 19 -22.97 5.19 -16.58
CA ALA A 19 -22.23 5.23 -17.84
C ALA A 19 -20.70 5.10 -17.64
N LEU A 20 -20.11 5.83 -16.68
CA LEU A 20 -18.67 5.75 -16.39
C LEU A 20 -18.21 4.34 -16.01
N LYS A 21 -19.04 3.56 -15.29
CA LYS A 21 -18.72 2.18 -14.92
C LYS A 21 -18.51 1.29 -16.16
N PHE A 22 -19.29 1.52 -17.22
CA PHE A 22 -19.21 0.73 -18.45
C PHE A 22 -18.07 1.16 -19.36
N TYR A 23 -17.89 2.47 -19.57
CA TYR A 23 -16.90 3.01 -20.51
C TYR A 23 -15.47 2.95 -20.01
N THR A 24 -15.22 3.05 -18.69
CA THR A 24 -13.86 3.01 -18.16
C THR A 24 -13.19 1.66 -18.40
N SER A 25 -11.93 1.68 -18.84
CA SER A 25 -11.08 0.48 -18.99
C SER A 25 -10.49 0.04 -17.64
N VAL A 26 -10.18 0.99 -16.78
CA VAL A 26 -9.64 0.75 -15.43
C VAL A 26 -10.44 1.56 -14.42
N ARG A 27 -10.74 0.96 -13.27
CA ARG A 27 -11.35 1.63 -12.12
C ARG A 27 -10.56 1.29 -10.87
N LEU A 28 -10.16 2.32 -10.14
CA LEU A 28 -9.40 2.21 -8.90
C LEU A 28 -10.24 2.74 -7.74
N ASP A 29 -10.22 2.04 -6.62
CA ASP A 29 -10.70 2.53 -5.33
C ASP A 29 -9.49 2.94 -4.50
N ILE A 30 -9.43 4.20 -4.09
CA ILE A 30 -8.31 4.79 -3.36
C ILE A 30 -8.83 5.28 -2.03
N ARG A 31 -8.31 4.71 -0.93
CA ARG A 31 -8.75 5.02 0.44
C ARG A 31 -7.56 5.23 1.37
N ARG A 32 -7.67 6.24 2.24
CA ARG A 32 -6.75 6.37 3.36
C ARG A 32 -7.20 5.41 4.46
N ILE A 33 -6.32 4.49 4.87
CA ILE A 33 -6.59 3.44 5.85
C ILE A 33 -6.00 3.72 7.24
N ALA A 34 -4.95 4.55 7.32
CA ALA A 34 -4.33 4.93 8.58
C ALA A 34 -3.69 6.31 8.49
N GLN A 35 -3.44 6.92 9.64
CA GLN A 35 -2.63 8.12 9.78
C GLN A 35 -1.22 7.75 10.21
N ILE A 36 -0.23 8.44 9.66
CA ILE A 36 1.17 8.32 10.06
C ILE A 36 1.47 9.50 10.97
N LYS A 37 1.82 9.19 12.23
CA LYS A 37 2.07 10.19 13.26
C LYS A 37 3.52 10.11 13.76
N LYS A 38 4.03 11.25 14.20
CA LYS A 38 5.28 11.39 14.93
C LYS A 38 4.97 12.17 16.22
N GLY A 39 4.88 11.46 17.35
CA GLY A 39 4.24 12.01 18.54
C GLY A 39 2.78 12.37 18.25
N ASP A 40 2.40 13.61 18.50
CA ASP A 40 1.04 14.11 18.25
C ASP A 40 0.85 14.71 16.86
N GLU A 41 1.93 14.92 16.10
CA GLU A 41 1.88 15.51 14.76
C GLU A 41 1.56 14.46 13.69
N ILE A 42 0.60 14.81 12.81
CA ILE A 42 0.24 13.95 11.67
C ILE A 42 1.16 14.28 10.50
N MET A 43 2.06 13.35 10.16
CA MET A 43 3.04 13.50 9.10
C MET A 43 2.55 13.04 7.72
N GLY A 44 1.47 12.23 7.70
CA GLY A 44 0.97 11.68 6.46
C GLY A 44 -0.16 10.69 6.65
N GLY A 45 -0.44 9.90 5.62
CA GLY A 45 -1.45 8.84 5.64
C GLY A 45 -1.02 7.62 4.87
N ARG A 46 -1.39 6.44 5.38
CA ARG A 46 -1.30 5.19 4.61
C ARG A 46 -2.51 5.08 3.71
N VAL A 47 -2.26 4.86 2.44
CA VAL A 47 -3.27 4.81 1.39
C VAL A 47 -3.29 3.40 0.81
N ARG A 48 -4.49 2.86 0.64
CA ARG A 48 -4.75 1.61 -0.10
C ARG A 48 -5.35 1.95 -1.44
N VAL A 49 -4.83 1.33 -2.49
CA VAL A 49 -5.38 1.34 -3.84
C VAL A 49 -5.81 -0.07 -4.21
N LYS A 50 -7.08 -0.24 -4.54
CA LYS A 50 -7.65 -1.50 -5.03
C LYS A 50 -8.08 -1.33 -6.49
N VAL A 51 -7.67 -2.25 -7.35
CA VAL A 51 -8.12 -2.30 -8.75
C VAL A 51 -9.47 -3.02 -8.79
N VAL A 52 -10.58 -2.27 -8.87
CA VAL A 52 -11.93 -2.83 -8.85
C VAL A 52 -12.42 -3.25 -10.24
N LYS A 53 -11.83 -2.70 -11.31
CA LYS A 53 -12.09 -3.11 -12.70
C LYS A 53 -10.83 -2.91 -13.52
N ASN A 54 -10.50 -3.88 -14.34
CA ASN A 54 -9.42 -3.77 -15.32
C ASN A 54 -9.74 -4.63 -16.55
N LYS A 55 -9.81 -3.99 -17.73
CA LYS A 55 -10.06 -4.66 -19.01
C LYS A 55 -8.79 -5.06 -19.75
N VAL A 56 -7.61 -4.55 -19.32
CA VAL A 56 -6.33 -4.73 -20.02
C VAL A 56 -5.33 -5.61 -19.26
N ALA A 57 -5.62 -5.96 -17.99
CA ALA A 57 -4.82 -6.83 -17.16
C ALA A 57 -5.68 -7.47 -16.05
N ALA A 58 -5.10 -8.38 -15.26
CA ALA A 58 -5.80 -9.02 -14.13
C ALA A 58 -6.34 -7.98 -13.13
N PRO A 59 -7.64 -7.98 -12.83
CA PRO A 59 -8.24 -7.09 -11.84
C PRO A 59 -7.98 -7.56 -10.40
N PHE A 60 -8.55 -6.86 -9.42
CA PHE A 60 -8.56 -7.19 -7.99
C PHE A 60 -7.19 -7.15 -7.29
N LYS A 61 -6.15 -6.64 -7.95
CA LYS A 61 -4.88 -6.35 -7.29
C LYS A 61 -5.05 -5.16 -6.36
N GLN A 62 -4.37 -5.21 -5.21
CA GLN A 62 -4.31 -4.07 -4.31
C GLN A 62 -2.87 -3.81 -3.86
N THR A 63 -2.60 -2.55 -3.57
CA THR A 63 -1.33 -2.11 -3.00
C THR A 63 -1.57 -1.06 -1.93
N GLU A 64 -0.62 -0.93 -1.02
CA GLU A 64 -0.62 0.09 0.02
C GLU A 64 0.69 0.85 -0.04
N PHE A 65 0.64 2.16 0.18
CA PHE A 65 1.81 3.02 0.27
C PHE A 65 1.58 4.16 1.24
N ASP A 66 2.67 4.76 1.69
CA ASP A 66 2.65 5.88 2.60
C ASP A 66 2.76 7.19 1.81
N LEU A 67 1.76 8.06 1.99
CA LEU A 67 1.71 9.40 1.43
C LEU A 67 2.09 10.39 2.53
N MET A 68 3.29 10.94 2.44
CA MET A 68 3.81 11.92 3.40
C MET A 68 3.43 13.34 2.96
N TYR A 69 3.01 14.17 3.91
CA TYR A 69 2.73 15.56 3.62
C TYR A 69 4.03 16.28 3.21
N ASN A 70 3.93 17.14 2.20
CA ASN A 70 5.03 17.88 1.59
C ASN A 70 6.11 17.04 0.85
N GLU A 71 6.09 15.70 0.96
CA GLU A 71 7.07 14.83 0.30
C GLU A 71 6.42 13.95 -0.79
N GLY A 72 5.12 13.67 -0.69
CA GLY A 72 4.42 12.76 -1.58
C GLY A 72 4.58 11.29 -1.18
N ILE A 73 4.60 10.38 -2.16
CA ILE A 73 4.74 8.94 -1.92
C ILE A 73 6.14 8.64 -1.35
N SER A 74 6.17 8.00 -0.16
CA SER A 74 7.41 7.65 0.50
C SER A 74 8.02 6.38 -0.09
N ARG A 75 9.06 6.54 -0.90
CA ARG A 75 9.82 5.42 -1.46
C ARG A 75 10.51 4.59 -0.36
N GLU A 76 11.05 5.25 0.64
CA GLU A 76 11.70 4.60 1.79
C GLU A 76 10.71 3.81 2.61
N GLY A 77 9.48 4.32 2.77
CA GLY A 77 8.38 3.60 3.43
C GLY A 77 8.01 2.30 2.70
N GLU A 78 7.98 2.32 1.36
CA GLU A 78 7.78 1.11 0.56
C GLU A 78 8.93 0.11 0.72
N ILE A 79 10.17 0.57 0.73
CA ILE A 79 11.35 -0.29 0.95
C ILE A 79 11.26 -1.00 2.31
N ILE A 80 10.88 -0.28 3.37
CA ILE A 80 10.70 -0.86 4.70
C ILE A 80 9.58 -1.91 4.68
N ALA A 81 8.40 -1.57 4.15
CA ALA A 81 7.24 -2.45 4.13
C ALA A 81 7.49 -3.72 3.30
N LEU A 82 8.05 -3.59 2.11
CA LEU A 82 8.37 -4.72 1.24
C LEU A 82 9.56 -5.52 1.77
N GLY A 83 10.57 -4.85 2.33
CA GLY A 83 11.72 -5.50 2.96
C GLY A 83 11.34 -6.36 4.15
N GLU A 84 10.44 -5.85 5.01
CA GLU A 84 9.88 -6.60 6.14
C GLU A 84 9.05 -7.79 5.65
N LYS A 85 8.14 -7.58 4.69
CA LYS A 85 7.30 -8.62 4.10
C LYS A 85 8.11 -9.76 3.46
N MET A 86 9.25 -9.44 2.86
CA MET A 86 10.12 -10.42 2.17
C MET A 86 11.22 -10.99 3.08
N GLY A 87 11.28 -10.59 4.34
CA GLY A 87 12.32 -11.02 5.27
C GLY A 87 13.72 -10.53 4.93
N ILE A 88 13.85 -9.43 4.17
CA ILE A 88 15.11 -8.76 3.87
C ILE A 88 15.46 -7.80 5.01
N ILE A 89 14.45 -7.10 5.53
CA ILE A 89 14.53 -6.26 6.71
C ILE A 89 13.85 -7.00 7.86
N SER A 90 14.56 -7.21 8.94
CA SER A 90 14.00 -7.81 10.16
C SER A 90 13.54 -6.72 11.12
N LYS A 91 12.39 -6.96 11.75
CA LYS A 91 11.83 -6.08 12.77
C LYS A 91 11.70 -6.82 14.08
N SER A 92 12.30 -6.28 15.13
CA SER A 92 12.18 -6.79 16.50
C SER A 92 11.72 -5.66 17.41
N GLY A 93 10.46 -5.71 17.84
CA GLY A 93 9.84 -4.59 18.55
C GLY A 93 9.86 -3.30 17.71
N ALA A 94 10.54 -2.28 18.21
CA ALA A 94 10.73 -1.01 17.49
C ALA A 94 11.99 -0.98 16.61
N SER A 95 12.87 -1.97 16.70
CA SER A 95 14.18 -1.96 16.00
C SER A 95 14.08 -2.63 14.64
N TYR A 96 14.65 -1.97 13.62
CA TYR A 96 14.78 -2.47 12.25
C TYR A 96 16.25 -2.80 11.96
N LYS A 97 16.50 -3.93 11.32
CA LYS A 97 17.82 -4.40 10.92
C LYS A 97 17.83 -4.91 9.48
N TYR A 98 18.96 -4.72 8.81
CA TYR A 98 19.28 -5.36 7.53
C TYR A 98 20.47 -6.29 7.76
N GLY A 99 20.22 -7.61 7.74
CA GLY A 99 21.17 -8.57 8.29
C GLY A 99 21.46 -8.27 9.77
N ASP A 100 22.73 -8.08 10.12
CA ASP A 100 23.16 -7.71 11.48
C ASP A 100 23.23 -6.19 11.68
N LEU A 101 23.10 -5.38 10.61
CA LEU A 101 23.22 -3.93 10.66
C LEU A 101 21.92 -3.30 11.17
N PRO A 102 21.95 -2.56 12.30
CA PRO A 102 20.79 -1.78 12.73
C PRO A 102 20.59 -0.58 11.81
N ILE A 103 19.41 -0.46 11.21
CA ILE A 103 19.04 0.62 10.28
C ILE A 103 18.10 1.67 10.89
N GLY A 104 17.60 1.42 12.11
CA GLY A 104 16.84 2.42 12.84
C GLY A 104 16.00 1.83 13.97
N ARG A 105 15.58 2.73 14.88
CA ARG A 105 14.62 2.42 15.94
C ARG A 105 13.36 3.25 15.74
N GLY A 106 12.28 2.57 15.36
CA GLY A 106 11.02 3.20 14.94
C GLY A 106 10.98 3.46 13.43
N TYR A 107 9.75 3.52 12.91
CA TYR A 107 9.50 3.68 11.48
C TYR A 107 10.13 4.96 10.89
N ASP A 108 9.92 6.10 11.55
CA ASP A 108 10.43 7.38 11.04
C ASP A 108 11.97 7.44 11.03
N ALA A 109 12.63 6.96 12.11
CA ALA A 109 14.08 6.91 12.16
C ALA A 109 14.68 6.02 11.06
N THR A 110 14.04 4.86 10.80
CA THR A 110 14.47 3.95 9.72
C THR A 110 14.26 4.60 8.35
N ARG A 111 13.15 5.31 8.15
CA ARG A 111 12.88 6.04 6.91
C ARG A 111 13.93 7.14 6.67
N GLN A 112 14.27 7.92 7.71
CA GLN A 112 15.31 8.97 7.63
C GLN A 112 16.69 8.37 7.35
N PHE A 113 17.01 7.23 7.98
CA PHE A 113 18.25 6.51 7.71
C PHE A 113 18.38 6.10 6.24
N LEU A 114 17.33 5.51 5.66
CA LEU A 114 17.33 5.11 4.25
C LEU A 114 17.34 6.32 3.29
N LYS A 115 16.80 7.47 3.70
CA LYS A 115 16.80 8.72 2.92
C LYS A 115 18.14 9.43 2.92
N ALA A 116 18.99 9.19 3.92
CA ALA A 116 20.29 9.84 4.07
C ALA A 116 21.22 9.55 2.88
N LYS A 117 21.87 10.57 2.37
CA LYS A 117 22.77 10.45 1.20
C LYS A 117 23.91 9.45 1.42
N GLU A 118 24.40 9.34 2.65
CA GLU A 118 25.45 8.42 3.07
C GLU A 118 25.04 6.95 2.90
N ASN A 119 23.76 6.65 3.12
CA ASN A 119 23.21 5.30 3.09
C ASN A 119 22.60 4.92 1.72
N LYS A 120 22.78 5.77 0.71
CA LYS A 120 22.20 5.57 -0.63
C LYS A 120 22.58 4.21 -1.25
N LYS A 121 23.86 3.81 -1.11
CA LYS A 121 24.34 2.52 -1.64
C LYS A 121 23.63 1.35 -0.98
N LEU A 122 23.49 1.38 0.35
CA LEU A 122 22.77 0.36 1.12
C LEU A 122 21.28 0.30 0.72
N THR A 123 20.66 1.46 0.57
CA THR A 123 19.25 1.55 0.15
C THR A 123 19.03 0.97 -1.26
N GLU A 124 19.96 1.22 -2.18
CA GLU A 124 19.93 0.64 -3.53
C GLU A 124 20.16 -0.87 -3.51
N GLU A 125 21.01 -1.37 -2.64
CA GLU A 125 21.25 -2.81 -2.46
C GLU A 125 19.99 -3.51 -1.94
N ILE A 126 19.38 -2.98 -0.88
CA ILE A 126 18.09 -3.50 -0.35
C ILE A 126 17.03 -3.50 -1.45
N LEU A 127 16.93 -2.42 -2.22
CA LEU A 127 15.98 -2.32 -3.32
C LEU A 127 16.21 -3.36 -4.43
N LYS A 128 17.48 -3.64 -4.76
CA LYS A 128 17.84 -4.69 -5.73
C LYS A 128 17.41 -6.07 -5.23
N GLN A 129 17.63 -6.37 -3.95
CA GLN A 129 17.20 -7.64 -3.36
C GLN A 129 15.68 -7.79 -3.34
N ILE A 130 14.95 -6.71 -3.01
CA ILE A 130 13.49 -6.68 -3.07
C ILE A 130 13.01 -6.97 -4.49
N ARG A 131 13.56 -6.28 -5.49
CA ARG A 131 13.20 -6.49 -6.90
C ARG A 131 13.48 -7.92 -7.37
N LYS A 132 14.64 -8.47 -7.00
CA LYS A 132 15.01 -9.86 -7.33
C LYS A 132 13.97 -10.85 -6.77
N LYS A 133 13.63 -10.75 -5.48
CA LYS A 133 12.60 -11.60 -4.85
C LYS A 133 11.22 -11.41 -5.45
N LEU A 134 10.85 -10.20 -5.85
CA LEU A 134 9.58 -9.95 -6.54
C LEU A 134 9.49 -10.65 -7.90
N LEU A 135 10.58 -10.67 -8.66
CA LEU A 135 10.65 -11.35 -9.95
C LEU A 135 10.64 -12.88 -9.78
N GLU A 136 11.35 -13.41 -8.80
CA GLU A 136 11.39 -14.84 -8.48
C GLU A 136 10.01 -15.37 -8.04
N ASN A 137 9.24 -14.58 -7.31
CA ASN A 137 7.87 -14.93 -6.88
C ASN A 137 6.81 -14.71 -7.97
N ASN A 138 7.18 -14.61 -9.26
CA ASN A 138 6.28 -14.45 -10.41
C ASN A 138 5.28 -13.29 -10.29
N GLY A 139 5.66 -12.22 -9.63
CA GLY A 139 4.80 -11.06 -9.46
C GLY A 139 3.54 -11.31 -8.61
N SER A 140 3.43 -12.45 -7.96
CA SER A 140 2.38 -12.72 -6.98
C SER A 140 2.66 -11.88 -5.74
N ILE A 141 2.14 -10.67 -5.73
CA ILE A 141 1.93 -9.92 -4.50
C ILE A 141 0.82 -10.68 -3.78
N VAL A 142 1.21 -11.59 -2.87
CA VAL A 142 0.25 -12.23 -1.97
C VAL A 142 -0.44 -11.11 -1.20
N PRO A 143 -1.77 -11.01 -1.22
CA PRO A 143 -2.46 -10.00 -0.44
C PRO A 143 -2.11 -10.19 1.03
N VAL A 144 -1.83 -9.09 1.71
CA VAL A 144 -1.72 -9.06 3.18
C VAL A 144 -2.97 -9.73 3.71
N SER A 145 -2.80 -10.75 4.57
CA SER A 145 -3.85 -11.55 5.16
C SER A 145 -5.04 -10.69 5.54
N GLU A 146 -6.17 -10.94 4.91
CA GLU A 146 -7.47 -10.50 5.35
C GLU A 146 -7.72 -11.03 6.77
N LYS A 147 -7.63 -10.14 7.76
CA LYS A 147 -8.53 -10.32 8.89
C LYS A 147 -9.91 -9.98 8.34
N ALA A 148 -10.70 -11.01 8.21
CA ALA A 148 -12.04 -11.00 7.67
C ALA A 148 -12.88 -9.88 8.29
N THR A 149 -13.28 -8.93 7.45
CA THR A 149 -14.60 -8.34 7.54
C THR A 149 -15.35 -8.85 6.32
N ASN A 150 -16.23 -9.81 6.55
CA ASN A 150 -17.18 -10.33 5.58
C ASN A 150 -18.06 -9.16 5.12
N GLU A 151 -17.75 -8.58 3.97
CA GLU A 151 -18.73 -7.84 3.19
C GLU A 151 -19.22 -8.77 2.10
N PRO A 152 -20.54 -8.98 1.97
CA PRO A 152 -21.08 -9.90 0.97
C PRO A 152 -20.81 -9.38 -0.44
N ASP A 153 -20.36 -10.28 -1.31
CA ASP A 153 -20.22 -10.11 -2.74
C ASP A 153 -21.52 -9.60 -3.36
N GLU A 154 -21.45 -8.54 -4.15
CA GLU A 154 -22.52 -8.14 -5.05
C GLU A 154 -22.68 -9.24 -6.11
N ALA A 155 -23.83 -9.90 -6.10
CA ALA A 155 -24.26 -10.76 -7.18
C ALA A 155 -24.37 -9.96 -8.50
N PRO A 156 -24.09 -10.56 -9.66
CA PRO A 156 -24.28 -9.90 -10.94
C PRO A 156 -25.78 -9.67 -11.17
N GLU A 157 -26.18 -8.42 -11.23
CA GLU A 157 -27.49 -8.04 -11.74
C GLU A 157 -27.50 -8.23 -13.27
N GLU A 158 -28.45 -9.05 -13.73
CA GLU A 158 -28.88 -9.18 -15.12
C GLU A 158 -29.39 -7.86 -15.73
#